data_38a13608a863192febfc725c4c530ca6
#
_entry.id   38a13608a863192febfc725c4c530ca6
#
_cell.length_a   1.000
_cell.length_b   1.000
_cell.length_c   1.000
_cell.angle_alpha   90.00
_cell.angle_beta   90.00
_cell.angle_gamma   90.00
#
_symmetry.space_group_name_H-M   'P 1'
#
loop_
_entity.id
_entity.type
_entity.pdbx_description
1 polymer ?
#
loop_
_entity_poly.entity_id
_entity_poly.type
_entity_poly.pdbx_seq_one_letter_code
_entity_poly.pdbx_strand_id
1 'polypeptide(L)'
;MIEFVYYTDFELKNHKQVSNWLLSLANKEGFSIKNLYYNYVSPDQIQSLNNEFLKHDYVTDVLAFDYCEGSELSAEVFICQSEVEKNAKDLSQSIETVSYTHLRAHET
;
A
#
# COMPACT_ATOMS: atom_id res chain seq x y z
N MET A 1 9.77 -9.45 4.94
CA MET A 1 10.50 -8.21 4.58
C MET A 1 9.53 -7.15 4.09
N ILE A 2 9.68 -5.93 4.58
CA ILE A 2 8.87 -4.80 4.14
C ILE A 2 9.79 -3.80 3.45
N GLU A 3 9.48 -3.44 2.21
CA GLU A 3 10.27 -2.48 1.45
C GLU A 3 9.39 -1.35 0.94
N PHE A 4 9.97 -0.15 0.94
CA PHE A 4 9.34 1.06 0.39
C PHE A 4 10.15 1.48 -0.82
N VAL A 5 9.51 1.53 -1.97
CA VAL A 5 10.15 1.88 -3.25
C VAL A 5 9.49 3.15 -3.77
N TYR A 6 10.30 4.14 -4.12
CA TYR A 6 9.82 5.45 -4.53
C TYR A 6 10.14 5.70 -5.99
N TYR A 7 9.11 5.84 -6.80
CA TYR A 7 9.22 6.18 -8.22
C TYR A 7 8.84 7.63 -8.48
N THR A 8 8.60 8.40 -7.39
CA THR A 8 8.28 9.82 -7.42
C THR A 8 9.18 10.54 -6.43
N ASP A 9 9.03 11.85 -6.32
CA ASP A 9 9.80 12.66 -5.36
C ASP A 9 9.34 12.46 -3.91
N PHE A 10 8.19 11.83 -3.72
CA PHE A 10 7.67 11.56 -2.38
C PHE A 10 8.54 10.52 -1.67
N GLU A 11 8.78 10.73 -0.38
CA GLU A 11 9.48 9.79 0.46
C GLU A 11 8.83 9.76 1.85
N LEU A 12 8.49 8.56 2.32
CA LEU A 12 7.91 8.37 3.63
C LEU A 12 9.02 8.41 4.67
N LYS A 13 9.08 9.48 5.47
CA LYS A 13 10.19 9.70 6.40
C LYS A 13 10.20 8.76 7.59
N ASN A 14 9.04 8.32 8.03
CA ASN A 14 8.91 7.43 9.19
C ASN A 14 8.69 5.97 8.79
N HIS A 15 9.29 5.54 7.69
CA HIS A 15 9.05 4.20 7.14
C HIS A 15 9.42 3.07 8.12
N LYS A 16 10.41 3.27 8.98
CA LYS A 16 10.78 2.25 9.99
C LYS A 16 9.69 2.07 11.04
N GLN A 17 9.08 3.17 11.47
CA GLN A 17 7.97 3.12 12.43
C GLN A 17 6.76 2.44 11.81
N VAL A 18 6.47 2.74 10.54
CA VAL A 18 5.38 2.13 9.81
C VAL A 18 5.62 0.63 9.66
N SER A 19 6.85 0.24 9.30
CA SER A 19 7.23 -1.18 9.18
C SER A 19 7.02 -1.92 10.50
N ASN A 20 7.49 -1.36 11.59
CA ASN A 20 7.35 -1.97 12.92
C ASN A 20 5.89 -2.10 13.32
N TRP A 21 5.10 -1.08 13.02
CA TRP A 21 3.68 -1.08 13.29
C TRP A 21 2.95 -2.17 12.50
N LEU A 22 3.26 -2.29 11.20
CA LEU A 22 2.67 -3.32 10.35
C LEU A 22 3.04 -4.72 10.81
N LEU A 23 4.30 -4.93 11.20
CA LEU A 23 4.75 -6.22 11.73
C LEU A 23 4.03 -6.59 13.01
N SER A 24 3.89 -5.63 13.93
CA SER A 24 3.17 -5.85 15.18
C SER A 24 1.71 -6.18 14.93
N LEU A 25 1.10 -5.47 14.00
CA LEU A 25 -0.31 -5.63 13.69
C LEU A 25 -0.58 -6.98 13.03
N ALA A 26 0.27 -7.39 12.09
CA ALA A 26 0.17 -8.68 11.44
C ALA A 26 0.31 -9.80 12.46
N ASN A 27 1.30 -9.68 13.34
CA ASN A 27 1.54 -10.67 14.40
C ASN A 27 0.34 -10.79 15.33
N LYS A 28 -0.26 -9.67 15.69
CA LYS A 28 -1.45 -9.64 16.54
C LYS A 28 -2.64 -10.35 15.90
N GLU A 29 -2.74 -10.27 14.58
CA GLU A 29 -3.83 -10.91 13.82
C GLU A 29 -3.51 -12.36 13.43
N GLY A 30 -2.36 -12.88 13.86
CA GLY A 30 -1.97 -14.25 13.58
C GLY A 30 -1.30 -14.46 12.23
N PHE A 31 -0.78 -13.38 11.63
CA PHE A 31 -0.08 -13.43 10.34
C PHE A 31 1.38 -13.11 10.50
N SER A 32 2.20 -13.65 9.60
CA SER A 32 3.60 -13.24 9.45
C SER A 32 3.73 -12.56 8.09
N ILE A 33 4.64 -11.60 8.01
CA ILE A 33 4.91 -10.89 6.75
C ILE A 33 6.14 -11.51 6.10
N LYS A 34 5.94 -12.08 4.92
CA LYS A 34 7.04 -12.63 4.14
C LYS A 34 7.68 -11.55 3.27
N ASN A 35 6.93 -11.00 2.32
CA ASN A 35 7.38 -9.94 1.44
C ASN A 35 6.26 -8.94 1.22
N LEU A 36 6.50 -7.68 1.57
CA LEU A 36 5.52 -6.63 1.41
C LEU A 36 6.23 -5.43 0.80
N TYR A 37 5.81 -5.06 -0.41
CA TYR A 37 6.40 -3.96 -1.15
C TYR A 37 5.40 -2.83 -1.31
N TYR A 38 5.76 -1.65 -0.82
CA TYR A 38 5.00 -0.42 -1.02
C TYR A 38 5.70 0.40 -2.09
N ASN A 39 5.06 0.52 -3.24
CA ASN A 39 5.60 1.24 -4.40
C ASN A 39 4.84 2.56 -4.56
N TYR A 40 5.52 3.68 -4.38
CA TYR A 40 4.94 5.01 -4.54
C TYR A 40 5.12 5.45 -5.98
N VAL A 41 4.02 5.62 -6.69
CA VAL A 41 4.02 5.84 -8.14
C VAL A 41 3.24 7.10 -8.50
N SER A 42 3.42 7.56 -9.74
CA SER A 42 2.71 8.71 -10.28
C SER A 42 1.29 8.35 -10.70
N PRO A 43 0.40 9.35 -10.90
CA PRO A 43 -0.94 9.08 -11.43
C PRO A 43 -0.92 8.31 -12.74
N ASP A 44 -0.04 8.66 -13.66
CA ASP A 44 0.07 7.98 -14.95
C ASP A 44 0.48 6.53 -14.79
N GLN A 45 1.41 6.27 -13.89
CA GLN A 45 1.88 4.90 -13.63
C GLN A 45 0.78 4.04 -13.05
N ILE A 46 0.04 4.56 -12.06
CA ILE A 46 -1.02 3.77 -11.41
C ILE A 46 -2.21 3.57 -12.36
N GLN A 47 -2.48 4.53 -13.22
CA GLN A 47 -3.52 4.39 -14.25
C GLN A 47 -3.15 3.28 -15.23
N SER A 48 -1.90 3.23 -15.67
CA SER A 48 -1.42 2.19 -16.57
C SER A 48 -1.52 0.81 -15.95
N LEU A 49 -1.14 0.68 -14.68
CA LEU A 49 -1.25 -0.58 -13.95
C LEU A 49 -2.70 -1.02 -13.81
N ASN A 50 -3.57 -0.07 -13.47
CA ASN A 50 -4.99 -0.34 -13.30
C ASN A 50 -5.61 -0.82 -14.61
N ASN A 51 -5.26 -0.19 -15.72
CA ASN A 51 -5.75 -0.58 -17.04
C ASN A 51 -5.18 -1.93 -17.48
N GLU A 52 -3.89 -2.15 -17.27
CA GLU A 52 -3.22 -3.37 -17.73
C GLU A 52 -3.73 -4.61 -16.98
N PHE A 53 -3.83 -4.53 -15.66
CA PHE A 53 -4.12 -5.70 -14.84
C PHE A 53 -5.59 -5.85 -14.45
N LEU A 54 -6.32 -4.76 -14.32
CA LEU A 54 -7.72 -4.78 -13.88
C LEU A 54 -8.70 -4.32 -14.95
N LYS A 55 -8.22 -3.90 -16.11
CA LYS A 55 -9.03 -3.38 -17.20
C LYS A 55 -9.81 -2.11 -16.82
N HIS A 56 -9.31 -1.37 -15.84
CA HIS A 56 -9.90 -0.11 -15.41
C HIS A 56 -9.02 1.04 -15.86
N ASP A 57 -9.53 1.90 -16.74
CA ASP A 57 -8.76 3.02 -17.29
C ASP A 57 -9.01 4.30 -16.51
N TYR A 58 -8.64 4.30 -15.23
CA TYR A 58 -8.75 5.48 -14.40
C TYR A 58 -7.64 5.50 -13.36
N VAL A 59 -7.41 6.67 -12.76
CA VAL A 59 -6.45 6.85 -11.69
C VAL A 59 -7.12 6.43 -10.37
N THR A 60 -6.42 5.62 -9.59
CA THR A 60 -6.87 5.24 -8.24
C THR A 60 -5.79 5.65 -7.23
N ASP A 61 -6.11 5.61 -5.95
CA ASP A 61 -5.14 5.93 -4.90
C ASP A 61 -4.22 4.75 -4.57
N VAL A 62 -4.77 3.55 -4.52
CA VAL A 62 -4.02 2.34 -4.15
C VAL A 62 -4.45 1.16 -5.00
N LEU A 63 -3.47 0.37 -5.43
CA LEU A 63 -3.66 -0.94 -6.03
C LEU A 63 -2.87 -1.95 -5.24
N ALA A 64 -3.46 -3.08 -4.91
CA ALA A 64 -2.76 -4.12 -4.18
C ALA A 64 -2.90 -5.46 -4.91
N PHE A 65 -1.79 -6.15 -5.05
CA PHE A 65 -1.72 -7.49 -5.64
C PHE A 65 -1.29 -8.46 -4.55
N ASP A 66 -2.17 -9.38 -4.23
CA ASP A 66 -2.06 -10.28 -3.10
C ASP A 66 -1.47 -11.63 -3.53
N TYR A 67 -0.39 -12.03 -2.89
CA TYR A 67 0.27 -13.32 -3.10
C TYR A 67 0.33 -14.13 -1.80
N CYS A 68 -0.63 -13.91 -0.91
CA CYS A 68 -0.62 -14.53 0.41
C CYS A 68 -0.84 -16.04 0.34
N GLU A 69 -0.16 -16.77 1.21
CA GLU A 69 -0.31 -18.22 1.35
C GLU A 69 -0.53 -18.54 2.82
N GLY A 70 -1.70 -19.09 3.15
CA GLY A 70 -2.03 -19.42 4.53
C GLY A 70 -1.95 -18.20 5.42
N SER A 71 -1.08 -18.24 6.43
CA SER A 71 -0.88 -17.13 7.35
C SER A 71 0.31 -16.24 6.99
N GLU A 72 0.94 -16.48 5.84
CA GLU A 72 2.04 -15.64 5.36
C GLU A 72 1.52 -14.57 4.41
N LEU A 73 1.81 -13.31 4.72
CA LEU A 73 1.41 -12.18 3.88
C LEU A 73 2.51 -11.87 2.88
N SER A 74 2.14 -11.85 1.61
CA SER A 74 2.99 -11.39 0.52
C SER A 74 2.14 -10.54 -0.40
N ALA A 75 2.57 -9.32 -0.66
CA ALA A 75 1.81 -8.41 -1.51
C ALA A 75 2.69 -7.32 -2.11
N GLU A 76 2.26 -6.82 -3.26
CA GLU A 76 2.77 -5.60 -3.84
C GLU A 76 1.67 -4.56 -3.79
N VAL A 77 1.96 -3.42 -3.20
CA VAL A 77 1.02 -2.31 -3.06
C VAL A 77 1.56 -1.13 -3.84
N PHE A 78 0.74 -0.59 -4.71
CA PHE A 78 1.08 0.60 -5.48
C PHE A 78 0.25 1.76 -4.97
N ILE A 79 0.91 2.83 -4.57
CA ILE A 79 0.28 3.99 -3.94
C ILE A 79 0.56 5.23 -4.78
N CYS A 80 -0.52 5.91 -5.16
CA CYS A 80 -0.40 7.21 -5.78
C CYS A 80 -0.59 8.26 -4.70
N GLN A 81 0.52 8.83 -4.22
CA GLN A 81 0.53 9.74 -3.09
C GLN A 81 -0.40 10.94 -3.27
N SER A 82 -0.41 11.54 -4.45
CA SER A 82 -1.25 12.70 -4.71
C SER A 82 -2.74 12.37 -4.61
N GLU A 83 -3.14 11.16 -5.01
CA GLU A 83 -4.53 10.71 -4.88
C GLU A 83 -4.88 10.35 -3.44
N VAL A 84 -3.94 9.76 -2.70
CA VAL A 84 -4.12 9.47 -1.28
C VAL A 84 -4.36 10.75 -0.50
N GLU A 85 -3.54 11.77 -0.74
CA GLU A 85 -3.68 13.08 -0.08
C GLU A 85 -5.02 13.73 -0.42
N LYS A 86 -5.43 13.63 -1.66
CA LYS A 86 -6.70 14.18 -2.13
C LYS A 86 -7.88 13.51 -1.44
N ASN A 87 -7.81 12.19 -1.25
CA ASN A 87 -8.89 11.42 -0.65
C ASN A 87 -8.90 11.49 0.88
N ALA A 88 -7.74 11.69 1.49
CA ALA A 88 -7.60 11.68 2.95
C ALA A 88 -7.74 13.05 3.60
N LYS A 89 -7.63 14.13 2.83
CA LYS A 89 -7.57 15.50 3.37
C LYS A 89 -8.73 15.87 4.29
N ASP A 90 -9.93 15.44 3.96
CA ASP A 90 -11.12 15.77 4.71
C ASP A 90 -11.36 14.85 5.90
N LEU A 91 -10.64 13.74 5.93
CA LEU A 91 -10.77 12.72 6.97
C LEU A 91 -9.68 12.85 8.03
N SER A 92 -8.73 13.74 7.82
CA SER A 92 -7.59 13.96 8.73
C SER A 92 -6.83 12.67 9.01
N GLN A 93 -6.81 11.74 8.07
CA GLN A 93 -6.09 10.47 8.22
C GLN A 93 -4.66 10.62 7.73
N SER A 94 -3.73 9.92 8.39
CA SER A 94 -2.36 9.86 7.93
C SER A 94 -2.26 8.93 6.72
N ILE A 95 -1.23 9.14 5.92
CA ILE A 95 -0.96 8.28 4.76
C ILE A 95 -0.77 6.84 5.20
N GLU A 96 -0.07 6.64 6.32
CA GLU A 96 0.17 5.32 6.88
C GLU A 96 -1.14 4.62 7.23
N THR A 97 -2.07 5.36 7.83
CA THR A 97 -3.38 4.83 8.21
C THR A 97 -4.17 4.40 6.99
N VAL A 98 -4.18 5.23 5.93
CA VAL A 98 -4.87 4.90 4.69
C VAL A 98 -4.27 3.65 4.06
N SER A 99 -2.94 3.59 3.96
CA SER A 99 -2.23 2.43 3.40
C SER A 99 -2.54 1.17 4.17
N TYR A 100 -2.52 1.23 5.50
CA TYR A 100 -2.84 0.09 6.34
C TYR A 100 -4.29 -0.36 6.15
N THR A 101 -5.22 0.57 6.10
CA THR A 101 -6.63 0.25 5.92
C THR A 101 -6.86 -0.51 4.62
N HIS A 102 -6.22 -0.08 3.53
CA HIS A 102 -6.33 -0.76 2.25
C HIS A 102 -5.74 -2.17 2.30
N LEU A 103 -4.57 -2.33 2.91
CA LEU A 103 -3.94 -3.63 3.05
C LEU A 103 -4.82 -4.58 3.87
N ARG A 104 -5.37 -4.09 4.96
CA ARG A 104 -6.21 -4.89 5.84
C ARG A 104 -7.49 -5.35 5.14
N ALA A 105 -8.12 -4.48 4.38
CA ALA A 105 -9.29 -4.83 3.59
C ALA A 105 -8.97 -5.90 2.56
N HIS A 106 -7.75 -5.86 2.03
CA HIS A 106 -7.30 -6.82 1.04
C HIS A 106 -7.02 -8.19 1.65
N GLU A 107 -6.65 -8.25 2.92
CA GLU A 107 -6.37 -9.51 3.63
C GLU A 107 -7.63 -10.34 3.86
N THR A 108 -8.75 -9.70 3.98
CA THR A 108 -10.00 -10.40 4.29
C THR A 108 -10.71 -10.88 3.03
#